data_aaf90caa903e65185b033a8ad4360f6e
#
_entry.id   aaf90caa903e65185b033a8ad4360f6e
#
_cell.length_a   1.000
_cell.length_b   1.000
_cell.length_c   1.000
_cell.angle_alpha   90.00
_cell.angle_beta   90.00
_cell.angle_gamma   90.00
#
_symmetry.space_group_name_H-M   'P 1'
#
loop_
_entity.id
_entity.type
_entity.pdbx_description
1 polymer ?
#
loop_
_entity_poly.entity_id
_entity_poly.type
_entity_poly.pdbx_seq_one_letter_code
_entity_poly.pdbx_strand_id
1 'polypeptide(L)'
;MAKHNELGKRGEEMAVQYLTEKGYEILERNWRNIHKEIDIIAKDGECLVIVEVKARQSDEYGDPDIAVTRQKQCRLISAANAYVFQNKLDIDTRFDIISIVFKDDEPNIEHIEDAFLP
;
A
#
# COMPACT_ATOMS: atom_id res chain seq x y z
N MET A 1 -15.49 -0.53 14.08
CA MET A 1 -14.12 -0.94 13.89
C MET A 1 -14.00 -2.24 13.12
N ALA A 2 -14.81 -3.24 13.43
CA ALA A 2 -14.80 -4.50 12.67
C ALA A 2 -15.05 -4.28 11.18
N LYS A 3 -15.96 -3.38 10.85
CA LYS A 3 -16.31 -3.06 9.47
C LYS A 3 -15.12 -2.50 8.71
N HIS A 4 -14.38 -1.58 9.34
CA HIS A 4 -13.16 -1.01 8.76
C HIS A 4 -12.11 -2.07 8.56
N ASN A 5 -11.96 -2.96 9.54
CA ASN A 5 -10.94 -4.00 9.45
C ASN A 5 -11.27 -5.00 8.34
N GLU A 6 -12.55 -5.34 8.18
CA GLU A 6 -12.94 -6.28 7.12
C GLU A 6 -12.70 -5.70 5.72
N LEU A 7 -13.11 -4.46 5.52
CA LEU A 7 -12.93 -3.80 4.22
C LEU A 7 -11.45 -3.63 3.90
N GLY A 8 -10.68 -3.17 4.89
CA GLY A 8 -9.25 -3.02 4.73
C GLY A 8 -8.56 -4.35 4.45
N LYS A 9 -9.00 -5.40 5.13
CA LYS A 9 -8.44 -6.73 4.94
C LYS A 9 -8.70 -7.26 3.54
N ARG A 10 -9.93 -7.10 3.06
CA ARG A 10 -10.28 -7.52 1.70
C ARG A 10 -9.48 -6.74 0.67
N GLY A 11 -9.37 -5.42 0.85
CA GLY A 11 -8.61 -4.58 -0.05
C GLY A 11 -7.15 -4.98 -0.08
N GLU A 12 -6.58 -5.27 1.08
CA GLU A 12 -5.18 -5.66 1.16
C GLU A 12 -4.92 -7.00 0.48
N GLU A 13 -5.81 -7.98 0.67
CA GLU A 13 -5.67 -9.26 0.00
C GLU A 13 -5.79 -9.11 -1.52
N MET A 14 -6.70 -8.26 -1.98
CA MET A 14 -6.84 -7.99 -3.40
C MET A 14 -5.61 -7.29 -3.96
N ALA A 15 -5.03 -6.37 -3.19
CA ALA A 15 -3.82 -5.69 -3.60
C ALA A 15 -2.65 -6.68 -3.72
N VAL A 16 -2.52 -7.59 -2.76
CA VAL A 16 -1.49 -8.62 -2.80
C VAL A 16 -1.65 -9.50 -4.05
N GLN A 17 -2.87 -9.93 -4.32
CA GLN A 17 -3.13 -10.75 -5.50
C GLN A 17 -2.82 -10.00 -6.79
N TYR A 18 -3.25 -8.74 -6.86
CA TYR A 18 -3.00 -7.89 -8.02
C TYR A 18 -1.50 -7.73 -8.28
N LEU A 19 -0.73 -7.43 -7.23
CA LEU A 19 0.71 -7.25 -7.35
C LEU A 19 1.41 -8.56 -7.74
N THR A 20 0.97 -9.66 -7.14
CA THR A 20 1.54 -10.98 -7.46
C THR A 20 1.31 -11.34 -8.92
N GLU A 21 0.11 -11.10 -9.43
CA GLU A 21 -0.20 -11.37 -10.83
C GLU A 21 0.58 -10.45 -11.76
N LYS A 22 0.94 -9.28 -11.29
CA LYS A 22 1.73 -8.32 -12.04
C LYS A 22 3.22 -8.67 -12.04
N GLY A 23 3.61 -9.65 -11.25
CA GLY A 23 4.99 -10.12 -11.20
C GLY A 23 5.81 -9.58 -10.04
N TYR A 24 5.19 -8.87 -9.11
CA TYR A 24 5.89 -8.38 -7.93
C TYR A 24 6.08 -9.51 -6.92
N GLU A 25 7.17 -9.46 -6.20
CA GLU A 25 7.41 -10.38 -5.08
C GLU A 25 6.94 -9.71 -3.79
N ILE A 26 6.04 -10.36 -3.06
CA ILE A 26 5.54 -9.82 -1.79
C ILE A 26 6.52 -10.22 -0.69
N LEU A 27 7.11 -9.22 -0.05
CA LEU A 27 8.07 -9.47 1.01
C LEU A 27 7.43 -9.46 2.39
N GLU A 28 6.56 -8.48 2.65
CA GLU A 28 5.90 -8.33 3.93
C GLU A 28 4.46 -7.86 3.76
N ARG A 29 3.61 -8.25 4.70
CA ARG A 29 2.24 -7.74 4.79
C ARG A 29 2.04 -7.23 6.21
N ASN A 30 1.42 -6.05 6.33
CA ASN A 30 1.15 -5.44 7.65
C ASN A 30 2.41 -5.37 8.49
N TRP A 31 3.47 -4.86 7.89
CA TRP A 31 4.75 -4.73 8.59
C TRP A 31 4.66 -3.59 9.60
N ARG A 32 5.15 -3.84 10.81
CA ARG A 32 5.11 -2.87 11.89
C ARG A 32 6.46 -2.72 12.58
N ASN A 33 6.75 -1.49 12.96
CA ASN A 33 7.92 -1.17 13.74
C ASN A 33 7.59 -0.01 14.68
N ILE A 34 7.40 -0.31 15.95
CA ILE A 34 6.98 0.65 16.98
C ILE A 34 5.63 1.26 16.57
N HIS A 35 5.59 2.55 16.21
CA HIS A 35 4.35 3.21 15.81
C HIS A 35 4.22 3.37 14.30
N LYS A 36 5.02 2.63 13.55
CA LYS A 36 5.03 2.72 12.09
C LYS A 36 4.45 1.47 11.47
N GLU A 37 3.73 1.65 10.39
CA GLU A 37 3.05 0.54 9.73
C GLU A 37 3.10 0.72 8.22
N ILE A 38 3.34 -0.39 7.52
CA ILE A 38 3.30 -0.44 6.06
C ILE A 38 2.38 -1.59 5.67
N ASP A 39 1.41 -1.30 4.81
CA ASP A 39 0.42 -2.30 4.40
C ASP A 39 1.08 -3.45 3.64
N ILE A 40 1.86 -3.14 2.61
CA ILE A 40 2.54 -4.14 1.80
C ILE A 40 3.94 -3.65 1.46
N ILE A 41 4.91 -4.52 1.61
CA ILE A 41 6.26 -4.29 1.11
C ILE A 41 6.51 -5.33 0.04
N ALA A 42 6.82 -4.88 -1.16
CA ALA A 42 7.00 -5.76 -2.31
C ALA A 42 8.28 -5.41 -3.04
N LYS A 43 8.61 -6.22 -4.02
CA LYS A 43 9.79 -6.00 -4.84
C LYS A 43 9.41 -6.11 -6.32
N ASP A 44 9.74 -5.09 -7.08
CA ASP A 44 9.52 -5.05 -8.52
C ASP A 44 10.88 -5.01 -9.16
N GLY A 45 11.38 -6.20 -9.58
CA GLY A 45 12.74 -6.30 -10.09
C GLY A 45 13.75 -5.90 -9.03
N GLU A 46 14.50 -4.83 -9.28
CA GLU A 46 15.51 -4.31 -8.36
C GLU A 46 15.00 -3.16 -7.51
N CYS A 47 13.68 -2.92 -7.50
CA CYS A 47 13.10 -1.81 -6.78
C CYS A 47 12.25 -2.31 -5.61
N LEU A 48 12.50 -1.76 -4.42
CA LEU A 48 11.65 -2.01 -3.25
C LEU A 48 10.43 -1.11 -3.35
N VAL A 49 9.24 -1.69 -3.24
CA VAL A 49 7.99 -0.95 -3.40
C VAL A 49 7.23 -0.96 -2.09
N ILE A 50 7.01 0.23 -1.55
CA ILE A 50 6.24 0.44 -0.32
C ILE A 50 4.84 0.83 -0.75
N VAL A 51 3.85 0.00 -0.39
CA VAL A 51 2.50 0.16 -0.91
C VAL A 51 1.53 0.53 0.19
N GLU A 52 0.81 1.62 -0.02
CA GLU A 52 -0.30 2.02 0.83
C GLU A 52 -1.59 1.60 0.13
N VAL A 53 -2.43 0.83 0.82
CA VAL A 53 -3.70 0.35 0.26
C VAL A 53 -4.84 1.20 0.82
N LYS A 54 -5.66 1.75 -0.08
CA LYS A 54 -6.84 2.54 0.29
C LYS A 54 -8.07 1.83 -0.25
N ALA A 55 -8.85 1.24 0.64
CA ALA A 55 -10.06 0.51 0.25
C ALA A 55 -11.28 1.23 0.80
N ARG A 56 -12.32 1.39 -0.03
CA ARG A 56 -13.53 2.06 0.40
C ARG A 56 -14.73 1.63 -0.43
N GLN A 57 -15.93 1.91 0.11
CA GLN A 57 -17.16 1.72 -0.63
C GLN A 57 -17.39 2.91 -1.55
N SER A 58 -17.98 2.66 -2.71
CA SER A 58 -18.15 3.69 -3.72
C SER A 58 -19.13 4.79 -3.31
N ASP A 59 -20.05 4.50 -2.41
CA ASP A 59 -21.09 5.42 -1.99
C ASP A 59 -20.71 6.31 -0.82
N GLU A 60 -19.46 6.22 -0.35
CA GLU A 60 -19.05 6.97 0.83
C GLU A 60 -18.81 8.44 0.53
N TYR A 61 -18.05 8.77 -0.52
CA TYR A 61 -17.58 10.14 -0.74
C TYR A 61 -17.50 10.53 -2.21
N GLY A 62 -18.27 9.97 -3.10
CA GLY A 62 -18.14 10.31 -4.51
C GLY A 62 -16.83 9.79 -5.10
N ASP A 63 -16.01 10.67 -5.64
CA ASP A 63 -14.77 10.26 -6.29
C ASP A 63 -13.75 9.69 -5.30
N PRO A 64 -13.00 8.67 -5.70
CA PRO A 64 -11.97 8.12 -4.83
C PRO A 64 -10.90 9.14 -4.50
N ASP A 65 -10.59 9.26 -3.21
CA ASP A 65 -9.47 10.08 -2.76
C ASP A 65 -8.23 9.19 -2.70
N ILE A 66 -7.39 9.30 -3.70
CA ILE A 66 -6.16 8.52 -3.79
C ILE A 66 -4.97 9.29 -3.23
N ALA A 67 -5.19 10.52 -2.77
CA ALA A 67 -4.12 11.33 -2.22
C ALA A 67 -3.75 10.84 -0.81
N VAL A 68 -2.47 10.91 -0.52
CA VAL A 68 -1.94 10.60 0.80
C VAL A 68 -1.39 11.91 1.37
N THR A 69 -1.79 12.26 2.59
CA THR A 69 -1.36 13.52 3.20
C THR A 69 0.15 13.53 3.38
N ARG A 70 0.72 14.73 3.43
CA ARG A 70 2.17 14.87 3.65
C ARG A 70 2.60 14.21 4.96
N GLN A 71 1.77 14.30 5.98
CA GLN A 71 2.06 13.66 7.26
C GLN A 71 2.15 12.13 7.10
N LYS A 72 1.20 11.56 6.38
CA LYS A 72 1.20 10.12 6.12
C LYS A 72 2.40 9.71 5.26
N GLN A 73 2.74 10.52 4.26
CA GLN A 73 3.92 10.27 3.43
C GLN A 73 5.18 10.21 4.27
N CYS A 74 5.33 11.16 5.20
CA CYS A 74 6.50 11.18 6.07
C CYS A 74 6.58 9.95 6.95
N ARG A 75 5.44 9.46 7.43
CA ARG A 75 5.40 8.23 8.23
C ARG A 75 5.82 7.03 7.40
N LEU A 76 5.34 6.94 6.16
CA LEU A 76 5.69 5.85 5.27
C LEU A 76 7.17 5.88 4.90
N ILE A 77 7.70 7.07 4.64
CA ILE A 77 9.13 7.23 4.34
C ILE A 77 9.97 6.77 5.53
N SER A 78 9.59 7.20 6.73
CA SER A 78 10.30 6.82 7.95
C SER A 78 10.23 5.31 8.19
N ALA A 79 9.07 4.71 7.96
CA ALA A 79 8.89 3.27 8.10
C ALA A 79 9.73 2.52 7.08
N ALA A 80 9.77 3.00 5.84
CA ALA A 80 10.56 2.38 4.79
C ALA A 80 12.05 2.42 5.12
N ASN A 81 12.52 3.55 5.64
CA ASN A 81 13.92 3.69 6.05
C ASN A 81 14.26 2.69 7.14
N ALA A 82 13.36 2.49 8.11
CA ALA A 82 13.58 1.51 9.17
C ALA A 82 13.68 0.09 8.60
N TYR A 83 12.80 -0.24 7.67
CA TYR A 83 12.81 -1.56 7.06
C TYR A 83 14.09 -1.80 6.28
N VAL A 84 14.49 -0.83 5.47
CA VAL A 84 15.72 -0.91 4.66
C VAL A 84 16.93 -1.08 5.58
N PHE A 85 16.98 -0.30 6.65
CA PHE A 85 18.10 -0.37 7.59
C PHE A 85 18.17 -1.72 8.29
N GLN A 86 17.02 -2.22 8.78
CA GLN A 86 16.98 -3.48 9.51
C GLN A 86 17.39 -4.66 8.65
N ASN A 87 17.05 -4.61 7.36
CA ASN A 87 17.31 -5.70 6.44
C ASN A 87 18.56 -5.49 5.60
N LYS A 88 19.30 -4.41 5.87
CA LYS A 88 20.56 -4.09 5.19
C LYS A 88 20.41 -4.09 3.68
N LEU A 89 19.35 -3.46 3.19
CA LEU A 89 19.06 -3.41 1.77
C LEU A 89 19.76 -2.22 1.13
N ASP A 90 20.23 -2.42 -0.11
CA ASP A 90 20.88 -1.36 -0.90
C ASP A 90 20.24 -1.36 -2.27
N ILE A 91 18.96 -1.01 -2.31
CA ILE A 91 18.17 -0.97 -3.53
C ILE A 91 17.31 0.28 -3.52
N ASP A 92 16.88 0.70 -4.71
CA ASP A 92 15.98 1.84 -4.84
C ASP A 92 14.64 1.53 -4.19
N THR A 93 14.01 2.56 -3.66
CA THR A 93 12.72 2.44 -3.01
C THR A 93 11.71 3.35 -3.71
N ARG A 94 10.51 2.79 -3.95
CA ARG A 94 9.42 3.50 -4.60
C ARG A 94 8.19 3.42 -3.72
N PHE A 95 7.40 4.50 -3.71
CA PHE A 95 6.17 4.57 -2.90
C PHE A 95 4.96 4.55 -3.81
N ASP A 96 4.14 3.52 -3.67
CA ASP A 96 2.96 3.32 -4.50
C ASP A 96 1.69 3.38 -3.66
N ILE A 97 0.58 3.72 -4.31
CA ILE A 97 -0.74 3.66 -3.71
C ILE A 97 -1.59 2.72 -4.55
N ILE A 98 -2.30 1.81 -3.88
CA ILE A 98 -3.31 1.00 -4.55
C ILE A 98 -4.66 1.39 -3.96
N SER A 99 -5.52 1.95 -4.81
CA SER A 99 -6.86 2.38 -4.43
C SER A 99 -7.87 1.33 -4.90
N ILE A 100 -8.69 0.84 -4.00
CA ILE A 100 -9.72 -0.15 -4.33
C ILE A 100 -11.06 0.40 -3.91
N VAL A 101 -11.95 0.57 -4.88
CA VAL A 101 -13.31 1.02 -4.63
C VAL A 101 -14.24 -0.16 -4.88
N PHE A 102 -14.98 -0.55 -3.86
CA PHE A 102 -15.95 -1.63 -3.96
C PHE A 102 -17.28 -1.04 -4.39
N LYS A 103 -17.66 -1.33 -5.61
CA LYS A 103 -18.93 -0.88 -6.17
C LYS A 103 -19.72 -2.10 -6.62
N ASP A 104 -20.89 -2.29 -5.99
CA ASP A 104 -21.72 -3.46 -6.20
C ASP A 104 -20.85 -4.69 -5.92
N ASP A 105 -20.69 -5.61 -6.85
CA ASP A 105 -19.85 -6.77 -6.63
C ASP A 105 -18.56 -6.70 -7.46
N GLU A 106 -18.27 -5.54 -8.00
CA GLU A 106 -17.11 -5.38 -8.86
C GLU A 106 -16.15 -4.35 -8.28
N PRO A 107 -15.06 -4.80 -7.65
CA PRO A 107 -14.06 -3.86 -7.16
C PRO A 107 -13.30 -3.24 -8.31
N ASN A 108 -13.00 -1.96 -8.16
CA ASN A 108 -12.18 -1.22 -9.12
C ASN A 108 -10.84 -0.93 -8.49
N ILE A 109 -9.77 -1.43 -9.10
CA ILE A 109 -8.42 -1.26 -8.58
C ILE A 109 -7.67 -0.24 -9.42
N GLU A 110 -7.07 0.73 -8.75
CA GLU A 110 -6.20 1.70 -9.40
C GLU A 110 -4.85 1.68 -8.71
N HIS A 111 -3.79 1.47 -9.47
CA HIS A 111 -2.43 1.41 -8.95
C HIS A 111 -1.66 2.65 -9.40
N ILE A 112 -1.28 3.48 -8.44
CA ILE A 112 -0.51 4.69 -8.70
C ILE A 112 0.94 4.38 -8.33
N GLU A 113 1.78 4.19 -9.35
CA GLU A 113 3.20 3.95 -9.13
C GLU A 113 3.91 5.27 -8.87
N ASP A 114 4.88 5.22 -7.98
CA ASP A 114 5.71 6.38 -7.66
C ASP A 114 4.84 7.57 -7.27
N ALA A 115 3.93 7.32 -6.34
CA ALA A 115 2.88 8.28 -5.99
C ALA A 115 3.42 9.52 -5.28
N PHE A 116 4.55 9.41 -4.59
CA PHE A 116 5.22 10.54 -3.96
C PHE A 116 6.69 10.23 -3.76
N LEU A 117 7.48 11.27 -3.58
CA LEU A 117 8.92 11.15 -3.40
C LEU A 117 9.28 11.27 -1.92
N PRO A 118 10.34 10.58 -1.50
CA PRO A 118 10.82 10.70 -0.12
C PRO A 118 11.35 12.09 0.23
#